data_7652f03cb5c2fe87445607ee34b0253c
#
_entry.id   7652f03cb5c2fe87445607ee34b0253c
#
_cell.length_a   1.000
_cell.length_b   1.000
_cell.length_c   1.000
_cell.angle_alpha   90.00
_cell.angle_beta   90.00
_cell.angle_gamma   90.00
#
_symmetry.space_group_name_H-M   'P 1'
#
loop_
_entity.id
_entity.type
_entity.pdbx_description
1 polymer ?
#
loop_
_entity_poly.entity_id
_entity_poly.type
_entity_poly.pdbx_seq_one_letter_code
_entity_poly.pdbx_strand_id
1 'polypeptide(L)'
;MRKAQQTRSLVAAWFDFLPPAEQPVAQAIHKTIRATASELTETVRQGNLLLSMNGEPLLAISPARNQVNLLIFNGSDVEVTLGPLEGVGRRQRQVVFPSTAPVDIARVEQVARASAEAARKHAASSHQH
;
A
#
# COMPACT_ATOMS: atom_id res chain seq x y z
N MET A 1 -6.75 7.46 21.94
CA MET A 1 -7.35 6.14 22.15
C MET A 1 -8.60 5.90 21.32
N ARG A 2 -9.55 6.80 21.32
CA ARG A 2 -10.76 6.67 20.50
C ARG A 2 -10.46 6.66 19.01
N LYS A 3 -9.52 7.51 18.55
CA LYS A 3 -9.12 7.56 17.14
C LYS A 3 -8.53 6.23 16.67
N ALA A 4 -7.68 5.60 17.48
CA ALA A 4 -7.06 4.34 17.13
C ALA A 4 -8.09 3.21 17.01
N GLN A 5 -9.06 3.18 17.93
CA GLN A 5 -10.15 2.19 17.89
C GLN A 5 -11.07 2.42 16.70
N GLN A 6 -11.40 3.68 16.40
CA GLN A 6 -12.22 4.01 15.23
C GLN A 6 -11.51 3.60 13.92
N THR A 7 -10.20 3.87 13.82
CA THR A 7 -9.42 3.48 12.65
C THR A 7 -9.39 1.96 12.49
N ARG A 8 -9.16 1.23 13.58
CA ARG A 8 -9.17 -0.25 13.54
C ARG A 8 -10.52 -0.78 13.11
N SER A 9 -11.61 -0.20 13.62
CA SER A 9 -12.96 -0.60 13.25
C SER A 9 -13.26 -0.33 11.79
N LEU A 10 -12.81 0.82 11.27
CA LEU A 10 -12.98 1.17 9.87
C LEU A 10 -12.17 0.25 8.96
N VAL A 11 -10.95 -0.09 9.35
CA VAL A 11 -10.10 -1.02 8.58
C VAL A 11 -10.72 -2.41 8.56
N ALA A 12 -11.18 -2.90 9.71
CA ALA A 12 -11.85 -4.21 9.79
C ALA A 12 -13.11 -4.23 8.91
N ALA A 13 -13.93 -3.18 8.98
CA ALA A 13 -15.12 -3.06 8.17
C ALA A 13 -14.77 -3.02 6.67
N TRP A 14 -13.69 -2.33 6.32
CA TRP A 14 -13.26 -2.26 4.93
C TRP A 14 -12.96 -3.65 4.36
N PHE A 15 -12.24 -4.49 5.12
CA PHE A 15 -11.99 -5.88 4.72
C PHE A 15 -13.28 -6.68 4.60
N ASP A 16 -14.19 -6.52 5.55
CA ASP A 16 -15.47 -7.25 5.56
C ASP A 16 -16.34 -6.92 4.35
N PHE A 17 -16.23 -5.71 3.81
CA PHE A 17 -16.98 -5.29 2.63
C PHE A 17 -16.39 -5.77 1.31
N LEU A 18 -15.18 -6.31 1.31
CA LEU A 18 -14.57 -6.81 0.09
C LEU A 18 -15.28 -8.07 -0.39
N PRO A 19 -15.41 -8.25 -1.71
CA PRO A 19 -15.94 -9.51 -2.24
C PRO A 19 -15.07 -10.69 -1.76
N PRO A 20 -15.66 -11.87 -1.55
CA PRO A 20 -14.92 -13.02 -1.01
C PRO A 20 -13.66 -13.38 -1.79
N ALA A 21 -13.64 -13.20 -3.10
CA ALA A 21 -12.48 -13.53 -3.93
C ALA A 21 -11.29 -12.59 -3.68
N GLU A 22 -11.56 -11.30 -3.42
CA GLU A 22 -10.52 -10.29 -3.22
C GLU A 22 -10.06 -10.18 -1.77
N GLN A 23 -10.88 -10.63 -0.84
CA GLN A 23 -10.60 -10.49 0.60
C GLN A 23 -9.29 -11.14 1.02
N PRO A 24 -9.01 -12.42 0.69
CA PRO A 24 -7.73 -13.05 1.08
C PRO A 24 -6.53 -12.37 0.44
N VAL A 25 -6.67 -11.90 -0.80
CA VAL A 25 -5.59 -11.20 -1.52
C VAL A 25 -5.26 -9.91 -0.81
N ALA A 26 -6.26 -9.10 -0.51
CA ALA A 26 -6.08 -7.83 0.19
C ALA A 26 -5.49 -8.05 1.59
N GLN A 27 -5.93 -9.08 2.30
CA GLN A 27 -5.42 -9.42 3.62
C GLN A 27 -3.94 -9.81 3.58
N ALA A 28 -3.54 -10.60 2.60
CA ALA A 28 -2.14 -11.01 2.44
C ALA A 28 -1.24 -9.82 2.13
N ILE A 29 -1.69 -8.91 1.25
CA ILE A 29 -0.96 -7.69 0.93
C ILE A 29 -0.82 -6.81 2.18
N HIS A 30 -1.91 -6.58 2.88
CA HIS A 30 -1.94 -5.75 4.08
C HIS A 30 -1.00 -6.31 5.17
N LYS A 31 -1.11 -7.59 5.45
CA LYS A 31 -0.29 -8.25 6.45
C LYS A 31 1.20 -8.09 6.13
N THR A 32 1.57 -8.26 4.87
CA THR A 32 2.96 -8.14 4.43
C THR A 32 3.47 -6.71 4.58
N ILE A 33 2.67 -5.72 4.17
CA ILE A 33 3.04 -4.31 4.32
C ILE A 33 3.23 -3.95 5.79
N ARG A 34 2.29 -4.38 6.66
CA ARG A 34 2.39 -4.09 8.09
C ARG A 34 3.62 -4.72 8.73
N ALA A 35 4.02 -5.90 8.29
CA ALA A 35 5.22 -6.57 8.79
C ALA A 35 6.50 -5.91 8.27
N THR A 36 6.46 -5.36 7.04
CA THR A 36 7.66 -4.79 6.39
C THR A 36 7.87 -3.33 6.76
N ALA A 37 6.78 -2.55 6.88
CA ALA A 37 6.83 -1.11 7.12
C ALA A 37 5.80 -0.74 8.18
N SER A 38 6.06 -1.18 9.42
CA SER A 38 5.12 -1.03 10.54
C SER A 38 4.88 0.42 10.95
N GLU A 39 5.76 1.35 10.56
CA GLU A 39 5.60 2.77 10.86
C GLU A 39 4.51 3.45 10.04
N LEU A 40 4.01 2.81 8.98
CA LEU A 40 2.94 3.41 8.17
C LEU A 40 1.63 3.45 8.93
N THR A 41 0.91 4.56 8.79
CA THR A 41 -0.43 4.71 9.37
C THR A 41 -1.48 4.34 8.33
N GLU A 42 -2.62 3.87 8.81
CA GLU A 42 -3.69 3.36 7.95
C GLU A 42 -4.91 4.27 7.99
N THR A 43 -5.56 4.45 6.85
CA THR A 43 -6.85 5.12 6.78
C THR A 43 -7.63 4.59 5.57
N VAL A 44 -8.95 4.60 5.65
CA VAL A 44 -9.82 4.22 4.54
C VAL A 44 -10.31 5.50 3.86
N ARG A 45 -10.13 5.58 2.55
CA ARG A 45 -10.57 6.73 1.77
C ARG A 45 -10.97 6.31 0.37
N GLN A 46 -12.17 6.69 -0.03
CA GLN A 46 -12.68 6.45 -1.39
C GLN A 46 -12.61 4.97 -1.79
N GLY A 47 -12.97 4.09 -0.86
CA GLY A 47 -13.00 2.66 -1.11
C GLY A 47 -11.66 1.96 -1.06
N ASN A 48 -10.57 2.68 -0.78
CA ASN A 48 -9.21 2.13 -0.71
C ASN A 48 -8.66 2.19 0.70
N LEU A 49 -7.76 1.26 1.01
CA LEU A 49 -7.01 1.29 2.27
C LEU A 49 -5.68 1.97 2.00
N LEU A 50 -5.50 3.16 2.55
CA LEU A 50 -4.28 3.96 2.37
C LEU A 50 -3.30 3.68 3.50
N LEU A 51 -2.01 3.61 3.14
CA LEU A 51 -0.91 3.49 4.09
C LEU A 51 0.01 4.68 3.86
N SER A 52 0.19 5.47 4.91
CA SER A 52 0.82 6.78 4.83
C SER A 52 2.00 6.91 5.77
N MET A 53 2.92 7.82 5.44
CA MET A 53 4.03 8.19 6.30
C MET A 53 3.99 9.72 6.49
N ASN A 54 3.94 10.16 7.74
CA ASN A 54 3.89 11.59 8.09
C ASN A 54 2.76 12.33 7.34
N GLY A 55 1.61 11.68 7.20
CA GLY A 55 0.44 12.26 6.54
C GLY A 55 0.44 12.16 5.03
N GLU A 56 1.52 11.67 4.42
CA GLU A 56 1.57 11.48 2.96
C GLU A 56 1.27 10.03 2.58
N PRO A 57 0.26 9.80 1.74
CA PRO A 57 -0.01 8.46 1.25
C PRO A 57 1.18 7.92 0.45
N LEU A 58 1.61 6.70 0.78
CA LEU A 58 2.65 6.00 0.03
C LEU A 58 2.09 4.85 -0.78
N LEU A 59 1.20 4.08 -0.15
CA LEU A 59 0.63 2.88 -0.75
C LEU A 59 -0.88 2.89 -0.57
N ALA A 60 -1.58 2.23 -1.48
CA ALA A 60 -3.01 1.98 -1.31
C ALA A 60 -3.34 0.58 -1.80
N ILE A 61 -4.16 -0.12 -1.02
CA ILE A 61 -4.73 -1.39 -1.44
C ILE A 61 -6.08 -1.07 -2.08
N SER A 62 -6.16 -1.27 -3.39
CA SER A 62 -7.31 -0.85 -4.19
C SER A 62 -7.96 -2.07 -4.83
N PRO A 63 -9.10 -2.53 -4.30
CA PRO A 63 -9.80 -3.68 -4.87
C PRO A 63 -10.44 -3.30 -6.19
N ALA A 64 -10.40 -4.24 -7.13
CA ALA A 64 -11.06 -4.14 -8.41
C ALA A 64 -11.70 -5.48 -8.73
N ARG A 65 -12.41 -5.57 -9.84
CA ARG A 65 -13.06 -6.82 -10.19
C ARG A 65 -12.03 -7.89 -10.52
N ASN A 66 -12.07 -8.99 -9.76
CA ASN A 66 -11.19 -10.16 -9.94
C ASN A 66 -9.71 -9.87 -9.70
N GLN A 67 -9.39 -8.77 -9.01
CA GLN A 67 -8.00 -8.42 -8.71
C GLN A 67 -7.94 -7.42 -7.56
N VAL A 68 -6.75 -7.28 -7.00
CA VAL A 68 -6.44 -6.22 -6.04
C VAL A 68 -5.20 -5.50 -6.55
N ASN A 69 -5.28 -4.19 -6.66
CA ASN A 69 -4.16 -3.37 -7.11
C ASN A 69 -3.44 -2.79 -5.90
N LEU A 70 -2.12 -2.89 -5.90
CA LEU A 70 -1.29 -2.17 -4.94
C LEU A 70 -0.81 -0.91 -5.64
N LEU A 71 -1.37 0.23 -5.26
CA LEU A 71 -0.99 1.53 -5.80
C LEU A 71 0.21 2.05 -5.04
N ILE A 72 1.17 2.64 -5.76
CA ILE A 72 2.42 3.13 -5.22
C ILE A 72 2.51 4.61 -5.61
N PHE A 73 2.25 5.51 -4.64
CA PHE A 73 2.17 6.94 -4.93
C PHE A 73 3.55 7.54 -5.22
N ASN A 74 4.60 7.02 -4.62
CA ASN A 74 5.97 7.39 -4.93
C ASN A 74 6.63 6.37 -5.85
N GLY A 75 5.86 5.84 -6.79
CA GLY A 75 6.28 4.74 -7.65
C GLY A 75 7.49 5.04 -8.53
N SER A 76 7.61 6.27 -9.04
CA SER A 76 8.77 6.64 -9.84
C SER A 76 10.08 6.54 -9.03
N ASP A 77 10.02 6.85 -7.74
CA ASP A 77 11.18 6.69 -6.85
C ASP A 77 11.48 5.22 -6.57
N VAL A 78 10.42 4.43 -6.43
CA VAL A 78 10.53 2.98 -6.20
C VAL A 78 11.15 2.28 -7.41
N GLU A 79 10.85 2.74 -8.62
CA GLU A 79 11.43 2.18 -9.85
C GLU A 79 12.95 2.29 -9.89
N VAL A 80 13.54 3.27 -9.22
CA VAL A 80 14.99 3.41 -9.13
C VAL A 80 15.62 2.15 -8.52
N THR A 81 14.95 1.56 -7.56
CA THR A 81 15.43 0.34 -6.89
C THR A 81 14.93 -0.94 -7.56
N LEU A 82 13.66 -0.97 -7.94
CA LEU A 82 13.00 -2.21 -8.38
C LEU A 82 12.94 -2.39 -9.89
N GLY A 83 13.26 -1.34 -10.65
CA GLY A 83 13.06 -1.35 -12.10
C GLY A 83 11.64 -0.98 -12.49
N PRO A 84 11.33 -1.06 -13.80
CA PRO A 84 10.05 -0.55 -14.32
C PRO A 84 8.84 -1.23 -13.70
N LEU A 85 7.84 -0.39 -13.41
CA LEU A 85 6.54 -0.82 -12.87
C LEU A 85 5.45 -0.31 -13.80
N GLU A 86 4.24 -0.89 -13.67
CA GLU A 86 3.09 -0.42 -14.45
C GLU A 86 2.72 1.00 -14.02
N GLY A 87 2.71 1.94 -14.97
CA GLY A 87 2.50 3.35 -14.69
C GLY A 87 1.04 3.76 -14.64
N VAL A 88 0.72 4.67 -13.71
CA VAL A 88 -0.61 5.26 -13.56
C VAL A 88 -0.43 6.78 -13.40
N GLY A 89 0.28 7.42 -14.33
CA GLY A 89 0.60 8.84 -14.28
C GLY A 89 2.09 9.09 -14.15
N ARG A 90 2.48 10.30 -13.73
CA ARG A 90 3.90 10.70 -13.67
C ARG A 90 4.68 9.99 -12.59
N ARG A 91 4.11 9.88 -11.39
CA ARG A 91 4.80 9.32 -10.24
C ARG A 91 4.18 8.02 -9.76
N GLN A 92 2.87 7.89 -9.95
CA GLN A 92 2.14 6.74 -9.45
C GLN A 92 2.39 5.50 -10.31
N ARG A 93 2.60 4.38 -9.63
CA ARG A 93 2.75 3.07 -10.27
C ARG A 93 1.83 2.10 -9.58
N GLN A 94 1.72 0.90 -10.11
CA GLN A 94 0.91 -0.14 -9.48
C GLN A 94 1.46 -1.53 -9.76
N VAL A 95 1.10 -2.45 -8.87
CA VAL A 95 1.29 -3.89 -9.08
C VAL A 95 -0.09 -4.53 -8.96
N VAL A 96 -0.44 -5.36 -9.94
CA VAL A 96 -1.74 -6.01 -10.00
C VAL A 96 -1.61 -7.43 -9.45
N PHE A 97 -2.50 -7.79 -8.52
CA PHE A 97 -2.56 -9.14 -7.94
C PHE A 97 -3.90 -9.77 -8.30
N PRO A 98 -3.91 -10.73 -9.25
CA PRO A 98 -5.17 -11.41 -9.60
C PRO A 98 -5.73 -12.18 -8.41
N SER A 99 -7.06 -12.19 -8.24
CA SER A 99 -7.68 -12.94 -7.15
C SER A 99 -7.66 -14.46 -7.39
N THR A 100 -7.31 -14.89 -8.58
CA THR A 100 -7.24 -16.31 -8.96
C THR A 100 -5.88 -16.95 -8.72
N ALA A 101 -4.89 -16.18 -8.26
CA ALA A 101 -3.52 -16.65 -8.04
C ALA A 101 -3.05 -16.33 -6.62
N PRO A 102 -2.11 -17.10 -6.05
CA PRO A 102 -1.50 -16.75 -4.78
C PRO A 102 -0.78 -15.41 -4.87
N VAL A 103 -0.80 -14.65 -3.77
CA VAL A 103 -0.10 -13.37 -3.71
C VAL A 103 1.42 -13.60 -3.70
N ASP A 104 2.12 -12.87 -4.56
CA ASP A 104 3.58 -12.84 -4.56
C ASP A 104 4.05 -11.99 -3.37
N ILE A 105 4.26 -12.64 -2.24
CA ILE A 105 4.63 -11.99 -0.97
C ILE A 105 5.96 -11.25 -1.10
N ALA A 106 6.93 -11.85 -1.77
CA ALA A 106 8.24 -11.22 -1.98
C ALA A 106 8.11 -9.89 -2.74
N ARG A 107 7.20 -9.84 -3.72
CA ARG A 107 6.94 -8.61 -4.47
C ARG A 107 6.36 -7.53 -3.58
N VAL A 108 5.40 -7.88 -2.73
CA VAL A 108 4.80 -6.94 -1.78
C VAL A 108 5.85 -6.40 -0.82
N GLU A 109 6.71 -7.28 -0.29
CA GLU A 109 7.81 -6.86 0.60
C GLU A 109 8.75 -5.89 -0.07
N GLN A 110 9.15 -6.18 -1.31
CA GLN A 110 10.06 -5.32 -2.07
C GLN A 110 9.46 -3.93 -2.27
N VAL A 111 8.19 -3.89 -2.67
CA VAL A 111 7.49 -2.61 -2.90
C VAL A 111 7.36 -1.83 -1.59
N ALA A 112 6.92 -2.48 -0.52
CA ALA A 112 6.73 -1.80 0.76
C ALA A 112 8.05 -1.24 1.30
N ARG A 113 9.11 -2.03 1.23
CA ARG A 113 10.44 -1.61 1.69
C ARG A 113 10.97 -0.44 0.88
N ALA A 114 10.91 -0.55 -0.44
CA ALA A 114 11.42 0.48 -1.33
C ALA A 114 10.63 1.79 -1.20
N SER A 115 9.31 1.70 -1.07
CA SER A 115 8.45 2.87 -0.90
C SER A 115 8.76 3.60 0.41
N ALA A 116 8.88 2.86 1.51
CA ALA A 116 9.18 3.45 2.82
C ALA A 116 10.58 4.04 2.85
N GLU A 117 11.56 3.36 2.28
CA GLU A 117 12.93 3.88 2.20
C GLU A 117 13.03 5.15 1.37
N ALA A 118 12.37 5.19 0.22
CA ALA A 118 12.35 6.39 -0.63
C ALA A 118 11.71 7.57 0.10
N ALA A 119 10.63 7.32 0.83
CA ALA A 119 9.96 8.36 1.61
C ALA A 119 10.84 8.89 2.74
N ARG A 120 11.58 8.01 3.42
CA ARG A 120 12.50 8.42 4.49
C ARG A 120 13.66 9.26 3.94
N LYS A 121 14.20 8.88 2.78
CA LYS A 121 15.26 9.65 2.12
C LYS A 121 14.77 11.03 1.70
N HIS A 122 13.56 11.10 1.16
CA HIS A 122 12.96 12.37 0.75
C HIS A 122 12.77 13.30 1.96
N ALA A 123 12.25 12.76 3.07
CA ALA A 123 12.06 13.54 4.30
C ALA A 123 13.38 14.05 4.86
N ALA A 124 14.42 13.21 4.87
CA ALA A 124 15.76 13.60 5.33
C ALA A 124 16.34 14.73 4.46
N SER A 125 16.19 14.63 3.12
CA SER A 125 16.65 15.68 2.21
C SER A 125 15.91 17.00 2.46
N SER A 126 14.60 16.94 2.71
CA SER A 126 13.80 18.13 2.99
C SER A 126 14.21 18.82 4.28
N HIS A 127 14.69 18.07 5.25
CA HIS A 127 15.12 18.62 6.55
C HIS A 127 16.53 19.23 6.53
N GLN A 128 17.27 19.04 5.46
CA GLN A 128 18.63 19.60 5.33
C GLN A 128 18.66 21.03 4.80
N HIS A 129 17.53 21.57 4.51
CA HIS A 129 17.40 22.96 4.10
C HIS A 129 16.90 23.84 5.25
#